data_10ac1a2c8e3ed9ef732ede1cf66e7c46
#
_entry.id   10ac1a2c8e3ed9ef732ede1cf66e7c46
#
_cell.length_a   1.000
_cell.length_b   1.000
_cell.length_c   1.000
_cell.angle_alpha   90.00
_cell.angle_beta   90.00
_cell.angle_gamma   90.00
#
_symmetry.space_group_name_H-M   'P 1'
#
loop_
_entity.id
_entity.type
_entity.pdbx_description
1 polymer ?
#
loop_
_entity_poly.entity_id
_entity_poly.type
_entity_poly.pdbx_seq_one_letter_code
_entity_poly.pdbx_strand_id
1 'polypeptide(L)'
;MENYQDYECQEVKSIHELYFETVARHAEEVAFEYSAGVVTYSELNERVLHAAGRMVPYQGKQVFIGVLDPLKFAIAYFSCVLSGCVAVLGAPDDYDVFQKSGGNAQLCITDSNVFDGSAGKVPLGAYSVSDTDAVCTILHSSGTEGAPKWVMLSHANICSNIVSGLRKYLMRQVDVFYNIIPYYHAFGLVCDFLAPLFVGAKICVPDKKELFFSQMAIFCPTALNVPPAVAMRLSHYISVAGSAAAVTGGRLKKILCGGAGLAAEISKRLREQGINALGCYGLSECSPCVSVNRDEFYKDGSAGIPLGCNDVSIGGDGEVLIRGTNVMKGYYGDEAETCRILSGGVLHTGDLGRIDGDGFLFITGRKKNVIVFDDGTKCSPEIYEAQIVAHTDAEEALIRIGNGQPMRLEALIYATDNSKQDEIRRYITDLDINKRISSVLFTNTPLPKNSLGKVQRNYEKR
;
A
#
# COMPACT_ATOMS: atom_id res chain seq x y z
N MET A 1 -3.78 -14.30 -26.30
CA MET A 1 -3.11 -13.16 -25.64
C MET A 1 -2.67 -12.21 -26.73
N GLU A 2 -3.57 -11.35 -27.20
CA GLU A 2 -3.23 -10.32 -28.17
C GLU A 2 -2.53 -9.18 -27.41
N ASN A 3 -1.27 -8.98 -27.74
CA ASN A 3 -0.41 -7.79 -27.69
C ASN A 3 -0.83 -6.63 -26.77
N TYR A 4 -0.87 -6.83 -25.46
CA TYR A 4 -0.76 -5.74 -24.53
C TYR A 4 0.71 -5.33 -24.43
N GLN A 5 1.07 -4.31 -25.20
CA GLN A 5 2.38 -3.72 -25.13
C GLN A 5 2.53 -2.95 -23.80
N ASP A 6 3.62 -3.20 -23.09
CA ASP A 6 3.94 -2.43 -21.88
C ASP A 6 4.17 -0.95 -22.23
N TYR A 7 3.85 -0.04 -21.30
CA TYR A 7 4.19 1.36 -21.48
C TYR A 7 5.71 1.54 -21.43
N GLU A 8 6.21 2.50 -22.20
CA GLU A 8 7.62 2.88 -22.11
C GLU A 8 7.93 3.45 -20.72
N CYS A 9 8.97 2.94 -20.10
CA CYS A 9 9.48 3.45 -18.84
C CYS A 9 11.00 3.35 -18.85
N GLN A 10 11.65 4.43 -18.40
CA GLN A 10 13.10 4.44 -18.28
C GLN A 10 13.54 3.45 -17.19
N GLU A 11 14.63 2.74 -17.46
CA GLU A 11 15.29 1.88 -16.47
C GLU A 11 16.04 2.73 -15.45
N VAL A 12 15.87 2.40 -14.18
CA VAL A 12 16.68 2.91 -13.07
C VAL A 12 17.00 1.76 -12.13
N LYS A 13 18.22 1.75 -11.61
CA LYS A 13 18.76 0.65 -10.80
C LYS A 13 18.95 1.01 -9.33
N SER A 14 18.95 2.30 -9.02
CA SER A 14 19.13 2.78 -7.65
C SER A 14 18.24 3.99 -7.37
N ILE A 15 17.95 4.23 -6.09
CA ILE A 15 17.22 5.43 -5.64
C ILE A 15 18.02 6.71 -5.97
N HIS A 16 19.35 6.64 -6.03
CA HIS A 16 20.19 7.74 -6.48
C HIS A 16 19.91 8.11 -7.93
N GLU A 17 19.97 7.12 -8.82
CA GLU A 17 19.69 7.30 -10.24
C GLU A 17 18.26 7.82 -10.44
N LEU A 18 17.26 7.18 -9.80
CA LEU A 18 15.88 7.62 -9.81
C LEU A 18 15.76 9.11 -9.43
N TYR A 19 16.35 9.50 -8.30
CA TYR A 19 16.24 10.85 -7.76
C TYR A 19 16.87 11.90 -8.68
N PHE A 20 18.14 11.70 -9.07
CA PHE A 20 18.87 12.69 -9.87
C PHE A 20 18.32 12.83 -11.30
N GLU A 21 17.85 11.73 -11.89
CA GLU A 21 17.18 11.80 -13.17
C GLU A 21 15.85 12.53 -13.12
N THR A 22 15.08 12.31 -12.04
CA THR A 22 13.84 13.04 -11.80
C THR A 22 14.08 14.54 -11.70
N VAL A 23 15.02 14.95 -10.85
CA VAL A 23 15.36 16.37 -10.67
C VAL A 23 15.88 16.99 -11.95
N ALA A 24 16.74 16.30 -12.69
CA ALA A 24 17.29 16.83 -13.95
C ALA A 24 16.23 17.08 -15.02
N ARG A 25 15.15 16.26 -15.04
CA ARG A 25 14.09 16.39 -16.06
C ARG A 25 12.98 17.34 -15.67
N HIS A 26 12.67 17.45 -14.38
CA HIS A 26 11.45 18.09 -13.88
C HIS A 26 11.74 19.24 -12.92
N ALA A 27 12.93 19.85 -12.96
CA ALA A 27 13.40 20.86 -12.01
C ALA A 27 12.37 21.97 -11.72
N GLU A 28 11.73 22.50 -12.77
CA GLU A 28 10.79 23.62 -12.67
C GLU A 28 9.34 23.19 -12.38
N GLU A 29 9.07 21.88 -12.43
CA GLU A 29 7.73 21.36 -12.15
C GLU A 29 7.45 21.36 -10.64
N VAL A 30 6.15 21.36 -10.29
CA VAL A 30 5.71 21.28 -8.90
C VAL A 30 5.77 19.83 -8.41
N ALA A 31 6.57 19.56 -7.39
CA ALA A 31 6.65 18.26 -6.74
C ALA A 31 5.55 18.10 -5.68
N PHE A 32 5.37 19.12 -4.81
CA PHE A 32 4.36 19.10 -3.75
C PHE A 32 3.49 20.36 -3.79
N GLU A 33 2.18 20.18 -3.51
CA GLU A 33 1.23 21.27 -3.35
C GLU A 33 0.46 21.12 -2.04
N TYR A 34 0.45 22.18 -1.24
CA TYR A 34 -0.34 22.36 -0.03
C TYR A 34 -1.30 23.53 -0.22
N SER A 35 -2.28 23.70 0.63
CA SER A 35 -3.13 24.89 0.61
C SER A 35 -2.32 26.20 0.82
N ALA A 36 -1.19 26.11 1.52
CA ALA A 36 -0.31 27.25 1.83
C ALA A 36 0.69 27.59 0.71
N GLY A 37 0.87 26.74 -0.31
CA GLY A 37 1.82 26.96 -1.39
C GLY A 37 2.32 25.67 -2.06
N VAL A 38 3.29 25.86 -2.94
CA VAL A 38 3.89 24.78 -3.74
C VAL A 38 5.39 24.67 -3.47
N VAL A 39 5.95 23.50 -3.77
CA VAL A 39 7.38 23.22 -3.75
C VAL A 39 7.74 22.54 -5.07
N THR A 40 8.68 23.16 -5.83
CA THR A 40 9.18 22.59 -7.08
C THR A 40 10.17 21.47 -6.82
N TYR A 41 10.49 20.68 -7.87
CA TYR A 41 11.54 19.67 -7.78
C TYR A 41 12.92 20.29 -7.51
N SER A 42 13.19 21.47 -8.04
CA SER A 42 14.41 22.23 -7.76
C SER A 42 14.52 22.64 -6.29
N GLU A 43 13.44 23.19 -5.71
CA GLU A 43 13.39 23.57 -4.30
C GLU A 43 13.47 22.35 -3.37
N LEU A 44 12.82 21.23 -3.73
CA LEU A 44 12.96 19.95 -3.02
C LEU A 44 14.43 19.51 -3.03
N ASN A 45 15.07 19.56 -4.21
CA ASN A 45 16.48 19.16 -4.35
C ASN A 45 17.42 20.01 -3.49
N GLU A 46 17.22 21.32 -3.43
CA GLU A 46 18.01 22.19 -2.55
C GLU A 46 17.89 21.77 -1.08
N ARG A 47 16.68 21.52 -0.61
CA ARG A 47 16.41 21.07 0.76
C ARG A 47 17.03 19.70 1.05
N VAL A 48 16.89 18.75 0.12
CA VAL A 48 17.46 17.39 0.22
C VAL A 48 18.98 17.44 0.30
N LEU A 49 19.65 18.22 -0.58
CA LEU A 49 21.11 18.32 -0.59
C LEU A 49 21.65 19.02 0.67
N HIS A 50 20.94 20.01 1.20
CA HIS A 50 21.28 20.60 2.50
C HIS A 50 21.17 19.58 3.64
N ALA A 51 20.09 18.81 3.68
CA ALA A 51 19.89 17.79 4.70
C ALA A 51 20.91 16.65 4.56
N ALA A 52 21.26 16.24 3.33
CA ALA A 52 22.25 15.20 3.05
C ALA A 52 23.63 15.51 3.65
N GLY A 53 24.04 16.78 3.68
CA GLY A 53 25.27 17.19 4.33
C GLY A 53 25.34 16.83 5.83
N ARG A 54 24.20 16.80 6.50
CA ARG A 54 24.10 16.41 7.92
C ARG A 54 24.05 14.90 8.13
N MET A 55 23.78 14.13 7.08
CA MET A 55 23.75 12.66 7.12
C MET A 55 25.15 12.04 7.01
N VAL A 56 26.17 12.76 6.51
CA VAL A 56 27.52 12.25 6.30
C VAL A 56 28.09 11.48 7.51
N PRO A 57 27.93 11.94 8.77
CA PRO A 57 28.42 11.19 9.95
C PRO A 57 27.73 9.84 10.17
N TYR A 58 26.61 9.61 9.53
CA TYR A 58 25.80 8.40 9.66
C TYR A 58 25.91 7.47 8.44
N GLN A 59 26.79 7.75 7.48
CA GLN A 59 27.01 6.89 6.32
C GLN A 59 27.25 5.43 6.73
N GLY A 60 26.56 4.49 6.05
CA GLY A 60 26.59 3.07 6.38
C GLY A 60 25.79 2.68 7.63
N LYS A 61 25.14 3.63 8.29
CA LYS A 61 24.35 3.39 9.51
C LYS A 61 22.86 3.45 9.25
N GLN A 62 22.08 2.93 10.21
CA GLN A 62 20.63 3.00 10.19
C GLN A 62 20.17 4.35 10.78
N VAL A 63 19.19 4.96 10.08
CA VAL A 63 18.54 6.21 10.48
C VAL A 63 17.04 5.96 10.51
N PHE A 64 16.44 6.11 11.69
CA PHE A 64 14.99 5.96 11.82
C PHE A 64 14.30 7.25 11.35
N ILE A 65 13.27 7.09 10.49
CA ILE A 65 12.48 8.18 9.94
C ILE A 65 11.02 7.97 10.35
N GLY A 66 10.62 8.68 11.42
CA GLY A 66 9.25 8.74 11.94
C GLY A 66 8.57 10.06 11.56
N VAL A 67 8.51 10.37 10.27
CA VAL A 67 8.00 11.64 9.75
C VAL A 67 6.66 11.40 9.07
N LEU A 68 5.66 12.21 9.39
CA LEU A 68 4.29 12.10 8.86
C LEU A 68 3.99 13.08 7.74
N ASP A 69 4.58 14.29 7.78
CA ASP A 69 4.44 15.27 6.69
C ASP A 69 5.14 14.79 5.42
N PRO A 70 4.44 14.72 4.25
CA PRO A 70 4.99 14.17 3.02
C PRO A 70 6.24 14.87 2.49
N LEU A 71 6.31 16.21 2.55
CA LEU A 71 7.48 16.95 2.08
C LEU A 71 8.68 16.73 3.01
N LYS A 72 8.44 16.80 4.33
CA LYS A 72 9.49 16.54 5.30
C LYS A 72 9.99 15.09 5.23
N PHE A 73 9.09 14.14 4.98
CA PHE A 73 9.46 12.75 4.72
C PHE A 73 10.35 12.63 3.48
N ALA A 74 10.00 13.30 2.38
CA ALA A 74 10.81 13.31 1.15
C ALA A 74 12.22 13.83 1.42
N ILE A 75 12.35 14.94 2.16
CA ILE A 75 13.65 15.51 2.55
C ILE A 75 14.44 14.50 3.40
N ALA A 76 13.82 13.92 4.43
CA ALA A 76 14.47 12.97 5.33
C ALA A 76 14.90 11.69 4.60
N TYR A 77 14.00 11.11 3.81
CA TYR A 77 14.25 9.85 3.09
C TYR A 77 15.36 9.99 2.06
N PHE A 78 15.23 10.96 1.15
CA PHE A 78 16.26 11.15 0.12
C PHE A 78 17.61 11.56 0.71
N SER A 79 17.64 12.49 1.69
CA SER A 79 18.90 12.86 2.34
C SER A 79 19.58 11.68 3.02
N CYS A 80 18.81 10.79 3.65
CA CYS A 80 19.32 9.57 4.28
C CYS A 80 19.90 8.61 3.23
N VAL A 81 19.08 8.20 2.23
CA VAL A 81 19.48 7.21 1.25
C VAL A 81 20.59 7.71 0.35
N LEU A 82 20.53 8.96 -0.12
CA LEU A 82 21.57 9.57 -0.95
C LEU A 82 22.93 9.70 -0.24
N SER A 83 22.93 9.78 1.09
CA SER A 83 24.17 9.80 1.88
C SER A 83 24.70 8.40 2.21
N GLY A 84 24.13 7.35 1.61
CA GLY A 84 24.54 5.96 1.86
C GLY A 84 24.13 5.45 3.25
N CYS A 85 23.14 6.05 3.89
CA CYS A 85 22.53 5.53 5.11
C CYS A 85 21.40 4.55 4.77
N VAL A 86 21.02 3.71 5.72
CA VAL A 86 19.84 2.84 5.61
C VAL A 86 18.66 3.52 6.30
N ALA A 87 17.63 3.85 5.53
CA ALA A 87 16.40 4.45 6.03
C ALA A 87 15.52 3.39 6.72
N VAL A 88 15.26 3.54 8.02
CA VAL A 88 14.32 2.71 8.77
C VAL A 88 13.02 3.47 8.92
N LEU A 89 11.95 2.98 8.31
CA LEU A 89 10.67 3.68 8.17
C LEU A 89 9.62 3.13 9.14
N GLY A 90 9.00 4.01 9.92
CA GLY A 90 7.92 3.67 10.84
C GLY A 90 7.11 4.90 11.25
N ALA A 91 5.99 4.68 11.95
CA ALA A 91 5.34 5.78 12.66
C ALA A 91 6.27 6.32 13.75
N PRO A 92 6.09 7.57 14.23
CA PRO A 92 6.96 8.13 15.27
C PRO A 92 7.14 7.22 16.50
N ASP A 93 6.05 6.54 16.92
CA ASP A 93 6.05 5.66 18.08
C ASP A 93 6.73 4.29 17.83
N ASP A 94 7.03 3.96 16.57
CA ASP A 94 7.68 2.69 16.20
C ASP A 94 9.20 2.69 16.48
N TYR A 95 9.79 3.83 16.81
CA TYR A 95 11.22 3.90 17.11
C TYR A 95 11.64 2.95 18.24
N ASP A 96 10.92 2.99 19.35
CA ASP A 96 11.19 2.11 20.50
C ASP A 96 10.93 0.65 20.18
N VAL A 97 9.93 0.37 19.30
CA VAL A 97 9.62 -0.98 18.82
C VAL A 97 10.79 -1.51 17.98
N PHE A 98 11.35 -0.70 17.09
CA PHE A 98 12.53 -1.05 16.30
C PHE A 98 13.73 -1.34 17.20
N GLN A 99 14.02 -0.48 18.15
CA GLN A 99 15.14 -0.67 19.09
C GLN A 99 14.99 -1.97 19.92
N LYS A 100 13.79 -2.26 20.42
CA LYS A 100 13.49 -3.48 21.18
C LYS A 100 13.60 -4.75 20.34
N SER A 101 13.39 -4.67 19.02
CA SER A 101 13.57 -5.80 18.09
C SER A 101 15.03 -6.03 17.66
N GLY A 102 16.00 -5.41 18.33
CA GLY A 102 17.42 -5.52 18.01
C GLY A 102 17.89 -4.48 17.00
N GLY A 103 17.07 -3.49 16.68
CA GLY A 103 17.43 -2.37 15.81
C GLY A 103 18.53 -1.49 16.42
N ASN A 104 19.36 -0.89 15.57
CA ASN A 104 20.46 -0.03 15.96
C ASN A 104 20.49 1.28 15.16
N ALA A 105 19.35 2.00 15.15
CA ALA A 105 19.29 3.30 14.50
C ALA A 105 20.12 4.34 15.30
N GLN A 106 21.06 4.97 14.59
CA GLN A 106 21.99 5.94 15.18
C GLN A 106 21.44 7.36 15.25
N LEU A 107 20.35 7.60 14.53
CA LEU A 107 19.62 8.86 14.48
C LEU A 107 18.13 8.58 14.34
N CYS A 108 17.29 9.39 15.00
CA CYS A 108 15.85 9.39 14.84
C CYS A 108 15.39 10.75 14.31
N ILE A 109 14.73 10.74 13.14
CA ILE A 109 14.18 11.94 12.50
C ILE A 109 12.66 11.90 12.62
N THR A 110 12.09 13.01 13.07
CA THR A 110 10.65 13.25 13.22
C THR A 110 10.27 14.58 12.59
N ASP A 111 8.99 14.89 12.48
CA ASP A 111 8.51 16.18 11.95
C ASP A 111 9.09 17.41 12.64
N SER A 112 9.55 17.26 13.89
CA SER A 112 10.09 18.36 14.69
C SER A 112 11.59 18.62 14.48
N ASN A 113 12.34 17.65 13.94
CA ASN A 113 13.80 17.74 13.80
C ASN A 113 14.30 17.44 12.37
N VAL A 114 13.42 17.39 11.38
CA VAL A 114 13.84 17.33 9.96
C VAL A 114 14.74 18.52 9.65
N PHE A 115 15.85 18.25 8.99
CA PHE A 115 16.84 19.25 8.65
C PHE A 115 16.34 20.14 7.50
N ASP A 116 15.84 21.33 7.80
CA ASP A 116 15.23 22.24 6.83
C ASP A 116 16.06 23.51 6.50
N GLY A 117 17.30 23.61 6.94
CA GLY A 117 18.13 24.74 6.56
C GLY A 117 19.51 24.84 7.22
N SER A 118 20.43 25.54 6.53
CA SER A 118 21.74 26.07 6.96
C SER A 118 22.94 25.13 7.12
N ALA A 119 22.99 23.92 6.57
CA ALA A 119 24.23 23.16 6.42
C ALA A 119 24.88 23.39 5.03
N GLY A 120 26.20 23.24 4.91
CA GLY A 120 26.91 23.39 3.64
C GLY A 120 26.45 22.34 2.60
N LYS A 121 26.34 22.71 1.33
CA LYS A 121 26.03 21.81 0.22
C LYS A 121 27.12 20.75 0.11
N VAL A 122 26.75 19.47 0.07
CA VAL A 122 27.68 18.39 -0.23
C VAL A 122 27.78 18.22 -1.76
N PRO A 123 28.99 18.05 -2.35
CA PRO A 123 29.13 17.89 -3.78
C PRO A 123 28.36 16.66 -4.29
N LEU A 124 27.61 16.80 -5.36
CA LEU A 124 26.81 15.75 -6.04
C LEU A 124 27.61 14.48 -6.38
N GLY A 125 28.93 14.58 -6.61
CA GLY A 125 29.79 13.45 -6.94
C GLY A 125 30.15 12.51 -5.78
N ALA A 126 29.71 12.80 -4.54
CA ALA A 126 29.97 11.96 -3.36
C ALA A 126 29.00 10.76 -3.26
N TYR A 127 27.97 10.71 -4.10
CA TYR A 127 26.85 9.78 -3.94
C TYR A 127 26.72 8.85 -5.17
N SER A 128 27.54 7.84 -5.24
CA SER A 128 27.36 6.74 -6.22
C SER A 128 27.05 5.44 -5.49
N VAL A 129 26.05 4.72 -5.94
CA VAL A 129 25.75 3.35 -5.46
C VAL A 129 26.54 2.38 -6.32
N SER A 130 27.56 1.75 -5.74
CA SER A 130 28.33 0.70 -6.39
C SER A 130 27.63 -0.66 -6.34
N ASP A 131 26.77 -0.86 -5.34
CA ASP A 131 26.01 -2.10 -5.12
C ASP A 131 24.51 -1.79 -5.02
N THR A 132 23.78 -2.02 -6.09
CA THR A 132 22.32 -1.83 -6.14
C THR A 132 21.56 -2.87 -5.30
N ASP A 133 22.22 -3.96 -4.93
CA ASP A 133 21.69 -4.99 -4.06
C ASP A 133 21.86 -4.68 -2.55
N ALA A 134 22.59 -3.61 -2.23
CA ALA A 134 22.71 -3.13 -0.85
C ALA A 134 21.33 -2.68 -0.31
N VAL A 135 21.04 -3.05 0.94
CA VAL A 135 19.83 -2.63 1.63
C VAL A 135 19.89 -1.11 1.84
N CYS A 136 18.89 -0.39 1.35
CA CYS A 136 18.75 1.05 1.52
C CYS A 136 17.55 1.44 2.36
N THR A 137 16.58 0.55 2.51
CA THR A 137 15.33 0.82 3.23
C THR A 137 14.92 -0.39 4.08
N ILE A 138 14.52 -0.14 5.31
CA ILE A 138 13.89 -1.11 6.20
C ILE A 138 12.54 -0.53 6.59
N LEU A 139 11.48 -1.32 6.44
CA LEU A 139 10.14 -0.90 6.86
C LEU A 139 9.41 -2.07 7.51
N HIS A 140 8.48 -1.78 8.43
CA HIS A 140 7.78 -2.88 9.04
C HIS A 140 6.61 -3.39 8.18
N SER A 141 6.42 -4.69 8.17
CA SER A 141 5.24 -5.28 7.57
C SER A 141 4.02 -4.94 8.43
N SER A 142 2.89 -4.67 7.77
CA SER A 142 1.60 -4.43 8.43
C SER A 142 0.99 -5.71 9.03
N GLY A 143 1.80 -6.63 9.54
CA GLY A 143 1.39 -7.92 10.07
C GLY A 143 0.16 -7.82 10.97
N THR A 144 -0.85 -8.63 10.70
CA THR A 144 -2.13 -8.63 11.46
C THR A 144 -2.01 -9.31 12.81
N GLU A 145 -0.88 -9.94 13.12
CA GLU A 145 -0.67 -10.73 14.34
C GLU A 145 0.82 -10.78 14.73
N GLY A 146 1.12 -10.41 15.97
CA GLY A 146 2.45 -10.51 16.56
C GLY A 146 3.29 -9.22 16.50
N ALA A 147 4.56 -9.32 16.88
CA ALA A 147 5.51 -8.22 16.78
C ALA A 147 5.73 -7.84 15.30
N PRO A 148 5.84 -6.54 14.96
CA PRO A 148 6.09 -6.11 13.59
C PRO A 148 7.41 -6.68 13.08
N LYS A 149 7.41 -7.19 11.84
CA LYS A 149 8.61 -7.68 11.16
C LYS A 149 9.20 -6.59 10.30
N TRP A 150 10.50 -6.43 10.36
CA TRP A 150 11.23 -5.37 9.67
C TRP A 150 11.78 -5.88 8.33
N VAL A 151 11.14 -5.51 7.25
CA VAL A 151 11.44 -5.93 5.86
C VAL A 151 12.63 -5.14 5.33
N MET A 152 13.67 -5.82 4.87
CA MET A 152 14.87 -5.20 4.26
C MET A 152 14.75 -5.15 2.75
N LEU A 153 14.77 -3.94 2.18
CA LEU A 153 14.69 -3.70 0.74
C LEU A 153 15.97 -3.06 0.21
N SER A 154 16.46 -3.58 -0.91
CA SER A 154 17.59 -2.98 -1.62
C SER A 154 17.12 -1.93 -2.63
N HIS A 155 18.07 -1.16 -3.17
CA HIS A 155 17.82 -0.25 -4.28
C HIS A 155 17.18 -1.00 -5.47
N ALA A 156 17.75 -2.16 -5.84
CA ALA A 156 17.25 -2.97 -6.94
C ALA A 156 15.82 -3.47 -6.69
N ASN A 157 15.48 -3.86 -5.45
CA ASN A 157 14.13 -4.30 -5.13
C ASN A 157 13.10 -3.19 -5.42
N ILE A 158 13.35 -1.99 -4.90
CA ILE A 158 12.43 -0.84 -5.04
C ILE A 158 12.37 -0.38 -6.49
N CYS A 159 13.52 -0.18 -7.14
CA CYS A 159 13.57 0.35 -8.52
C CYS A 159 12.95 -0.61 -9.53
N SER A 160 13.23 -1.92 -9.45
CA SER A 160 12.60 -2.91 -10.34
C SER A 160 11.07 -2.93 -10.19
N ASN A 161 10.57 -2.73 -8.97
CA ASN A 161 9.13 -2.64 -8.72
C ASN A 161 8.52 -1.38 -9.33
N ILE A 162 9.15 -0.21 -9.15
CA ILE A 162 8.70 1.05 -9.76
C ILE A 162 8.65 0.93 -11.27
N VAL A 163 9.75 0.52 -11.91
CA VAL A 163 9.83 0.41 -13.37
C VAL A 163 8.79 -0.57 -13.92
N SER A 164 8.70 -1.78 -13.33
CA SER A 164 7.70 -2.76 -13.74
C SER A 164 6.26 -2.30 -13.50
N GLY A 165 6.03 -1.59 -12.39
CA GLY A 165 4.73 -1.01 -12.07
C GLY A 165 4.31 0.03 -13.10
N LEU A 166 5.20 0.96 -13.44
CA LEU A 166 4.95 2.02 -14.44
C LEU A 166 4.74 1.48 -15.86
N ARG A 167 5.35 0.35 -16.20
CA ARG A 167 5.09 -0.34 -17.48
C ARG A 167 3.67 -0.91 -17.57
N LYS A 168 3.07 -1.26 -16.45
CA LYS A 168 1.72 -1.84 -16.41
C LYS A 168 0.65 -0.79 -16.06
N TYR A 169 0.94 0.14 -15.17
CA TYR A 169 0.02 1.17 -14.70
C TYR A 169 0.56 2.56 -15.08
N LEU A 170 -0.09 3.17 -16.06
CA LEU A 170 0.36 4.44 -16.63
C LEU A 170 0.24 5.58 -15.61
N MET A 171 1.37 6.16 -15.26
CA MET A 171 1.46 7.46 -14.56
C MET A 171 2.16 8.45 -15.49
N ARG A 172 1.77 9.71 -15.46
CA ARG A 172 2.30 10.77 -16.33
C ARG A 172 2.69 12.00 -15.52
N GLN A 173 3.58 12.80 -16.04
CA GLN A 173 3.97 14.09 -15.46
C GLN A 173 2.76 15.02 -15.20
N VAL A 174 1.76 15.00 -16.08
CA VAL A 174 0.54 15.82 -15.95
C VAL A 174 -0.45 15.29 -14.90
N ASP A 175 -0.20 14.13 -14.33
CA ASP A 175 -1.05 13.59 -13.27
C ASP A 175 -0.87 14.37 -11.97
N VAL A 176 -1.97 14.49 -11.24
CA VAL A 176 -2.04 15.10 -9.92
C VAL A 176 -2.47 14.04 -8.94
N PHE A 177 -1.55 13.61 -8.11
CA PHE A 177 -1.82 12.66 -7.02
C PHE A 177 -2.27 13.41 -5.77
N TYR A 178 -3.08 12.77 -4.94
CA TYR A 178 -3.55 13.34 -3.69
C TYR A 178 -3.31 12.36 -2.56
N ASN A 179 -2.36 12.69 -1.68
CA ASN A 179 -1.82 11.78 -0.68
C ASN A 179 -2.74 11.51 0.50
N ILE A 180 -2.86 10.25 0.89
CA ILE A 180 -3.48 9.84 2.14
C ILE A 180 -2.71 8.71 2.83
N ILE A 181 -1.90 7.94 2.08
CA ILE A 181 -1.18 6.79 2.61
C ILE A 181 0.15 7.27 3.22
N PRO A 182 0.43 6.95 4.49
CA PRO A 182 1.71 7.29 5.08
C PRO A 182 2.88 6.64 4.32
N TYR A 183 3.93 7.39 4.07
CA TYR A 183 5.08 6.93 3.28
C TYR A 183 5.98 5.92 4.01
N TYR A 184 5.80 5.71 5.30
CA TYR A 184 6.48 4.62 6.02
C TYR A 184 5.87 3.24 5.74
N HIS A 185 4.74 3.14 5.02
CA HIS A 185 4.23 1.90 4.46
C HIS A 185 4.75 1.68 3.04
N ALA A 186 5.07 0.44 2.68
CA ALA A 186 5.60 0.10 1.36
C ALA A 186 4.73 0.61 0.20
N PHE A 187 3.40 0.53 0.32
CA PHE A 187 2.46 1.03 -0.71
C PHE A 187 2.53 2.56 -0.81
N GLY A 188 2.60 3.26 0.31
CA GLY A 188 2.79 4.71 0.35
C GLY A 188 4.15 5.12 -0.22
N LEU A 189 5.23 4.45 0.23
CA LEU A 189 6.59 4.74 -0.22
C LEU A 189 6.74 4.62 -1.73
N VAL A 190 6.29 3.51 -2.30
CA VAL A 190 6.58 3.19 -3.71
C VAL A 190 5.50 3.71 -4.65
N CYS A 191 4.23 3.44 -4.37
CA CYS A 191 3.16 3.76 -5.30
C CYS A 191 2.62 5.19 -5.15
N ASP A 192 2.68 5.78 -3.93
CA ASP A 192 2.11 7.11 -3.66
C ASP A 192 3.17 8.22 -3.52
N PHE A 193 4.46 7.85 -3.47
CA PHE A 193 5.57 8.79 -3.36
C PHE A 193 6.62 8.62 -4.47
N LEU A 194 7.38 7.51 -4.49
CA LEU A 194 8.53 7.36 -5.39
C LEU A 194 8.12 7.29 -6.87
N ALA A 195 7.10 6.50 -7.22
CA ALA A 195 6.67 6.34 -8.60
C ALA A 195 6.04 7.63 -9.18
N PRO A 196 5.12 8.34 -8.47
CA PRO A 196 4.65 9.65 -8.92
C PRO A 196 5.78 10.67 -9.13
N LEU A 197 6.72 10.77 -8.17
CA LEU A 197 7.85 11.70 -8.33
C LEU A 197 8.74 11.33 -9.52
N PHE A 198 9.01 10.04 -9.73
CA PHE A 198 9.87 9.59 -10.83
C PHE A 198 9.35 10.00 -12.21
N VAL A 199 8.03 10.03 -12.41
CA VAL A 199 7.42 10.50 -13.66
C VAL A 199 7.23 12.01 -13.71
N GLY A 200 7.65 12.76 -12.68
CA GLY A 200 7.52 14.21 -12.61
C GLY A 200 6.10 14.70 -12.25
N ALA A 201 5.26 13.82 -11.71
CA ALA A 201 3.90 14.18 -11.31
C ALA A 201 3.89 15.02 -10.02
N LYS A 202 2.80 15.76 -9.84
CA LYS A 202 2.56 16.56 -8.65
C LYS A 202 1.84 15.76 -7.57
N ILE A 203 2.27 15.90 -6.32
CA ILE A 203 1.61 15.33 -5.15
C ILE A 203 0.96 16.46 -4.34
N CYS A 204 -0.36 16.43 -4.23
CA CYS A 204 -1.13 17.32 -3.38
C CYS A 204 -1.32 16.69 -2.01
N VAL A 205 -1.21 17.52 -0.96
CA VAL A 205 -1.25 17.08 0.44
C VAL A 205 -2.40 17.79 1.15
N PRO A 206 -3.35 17.05 1.75
CA PRO A 206 -4.39 17.68 2.58
C PRO A 206 -3.78 18.30 3.84
N ASP A 207 -4.32 19.42 4.30
CA ASP A 207 -3.84 20.10 5.51
C ASP A 207 -3.90 19.23 6.75
N LYS A 208 -4.91 18.35 6.79
CA LYS A 208 -5.09 17.31 7.81
C LYS A 208 -5.75 16.10 7.17
N LYS A 209 -5.46 14.92 7.69
CA LYS A 209 -6.03 13.66 7.19
C LYS A 209 -7.56 13.64 7.21
N GLU A 210 -8.18 14.27 8.20
CA GLU A 210 -9.63 14.40 8.35
C GLU A 210 -10.25 15.24 7.24
N LEU A 211 -9.49 16.15 6.63
CA LEU A 211 -9.94 17.02 5.54
C LEU A 211 -9.78 16.40 4.15
N PHE A 212 -9.30 15.17 4.05
CA PHE A 212 -9.02 14.50 2.77
C PHE A 212 -10.18 14.63 1.78
N PHE A 213 -11.40 14.26 2.16
CA PHE A 213 -12.54 14.32 1.25
C PHE A 213 -13.04 15.76 1.00
N SER A 214 -13.03 16.62 2.01
CA SER A 214 -13.52 17.99 1.88
C SER A 214 -12.60 18.90 1.05
N GLN A 215 -11.30 18.62 1.03
CA GLN A 215 -10.31 19.37 0.25
C GLN A 215 -10.02 18.77 -1.13
N MET A 216 -10.50 17.56 -1.43
CA MET A 216 -10.22 16.89 -2.69
C MET A 216 -10.62 17.71 -3.92
N ALA A 217 -11.79 18.35 -3.87
CA ALA A 217 -12.26 19.19 -4.97
C ALA A 217 -11.40 20.47 -5.18
N ILE A 218 -10.66 20.91 -4.17
CA ILE A 218 -9.75 22.07 -4.27
C ILE A 218 -8.51 21.70 -5.07
N PHE A 219 -7.91 20.55 -4.79
CA PHE A 219 -6.69 20.06 -5.45
C PHE A 219 -6.95 19.43 -6.82
N CYS A 220 -8.21 19.06 -7.12
CA CYS A 220 -8.62 18.45 -8.40
C CYS A 220 -7.69 17.31 -8.84
N PRO A 221 -7.50 16.25 -8.05
CA PRO A 221 -6.59 15.16 -8.41
C PRO A 221 -7.04 14.45 -9.70
N THR A 222 -6.07 13.88 -10.45
CA THR A 222 -6.33 13.04 -11.62
C THR A 222 -6.23 11.56 -11.26
N ALA A 223 -5.44 11.23 -10.23
CA ALA A 223 -5.18 9.87 -9.77
C ALA A 223 -5.14 9.79 -8.24
N LEU A 224 -5.56 8.65 -7.70
CA LEU A 224 -5.45 8.31 -6.28
C LEU A 224 -4.84 6.93 -6.11
N ASN A 225 -4.02 6.76 -5.07
CA ASN A 225 -3.62 5.45 -4.56
C ASN A 225 -4.21 5.31 -3.16
N VAL A 226 -5.12 4.36 -2.95
CA VAL A 226 -5.90 4.29 -1.72
C VAL A 226 -6.21 2.85 -1.29
N PRO A 227 -6.43 2.59 0.01
CA PRO A 227 -7.08 1.35 0.43
C PRO A 227 -8.53 1.26 -0.07
N PRO A 228 -9.08 0.04 -0.28
CA PRO A 228 -10.48 -0.14 -0.71
C PRO A 228 -11.52 0.56 0.16
N ALA A 229 -11.29 0.67 1.46
CA ALA A 229 -12.18 1.40 2.37
C ALA A 229 -12.31 2.89 2.01
N VAL A 230 -11.24 3.52 1.50
CA VAL A 230 -11.29 4.92 1.04
C VAL A 230 -12.04 5.01 -0.28
N ALA A 231 -11.82 4.08 -1.23
CA ALA A 231 -12.55 4.01 -2.48
C ALA A 231 -14.06 3.81 -2.26
N MET A 232 -14.42 2.95 -1.31
CA MET A 232 -15.82 2.74 -0.91
C MET A 232 -16.44 4.02 -0.34
N ARG A 233 -15.77 4.71 0.59
CA ARG A 233 -16.25 5.98 1.13
C ARG A 233 -16.38 7.05 0.05
N LEU A 234 -15.44 7.12 -0.89
CA LEU A 234 -15.51 8.02 -2.03
C LEU A 234 -16.76 7.73 -2.90
N SER A 235 -17.01 6.45 -3.22
CA SER A 235 -18.20 6.01 -3.95
C SER A 235 -19.49 6.44 -3.23
N HIS A 236 -19.54 6.32 -1.90
CA HIS A 236 -20.65 6.77 -1.09
C HIS A 236 -20.83 8.30 -1.15
N TYR A 237 -19.76 9.08 -0.95
CA TYR A 237 -19.83 10.55 -1.04
C TYR A 237 -20.29 11.02 -2.42
N ILE A 238 -19.83 10.38 -3.49
CA ILE A 238 -20.27 10.68 -4.87
C ILE A 238 -21.76 10.39 -5.01
N SER A 239 -22.24 9.27 -4.50
CA SER A 239 -23.67 8.92 -4.52
C SER A 239 -24.52 9.94 -3.80
N VAL A 240 -24.11 10.40 -2.62
CA VAL A 240 -24.83 11.41 -1.83
C VAL A 240 -24.80 12.78 -2.51
N ALA A 241 -23.66 13.17 -3.08
CA ALA A 241 -23.52 14.44 -3.80
C ALA A 241 -24.16 14.44 -5.19
N GLY A 242 -24.51 13.27 -5.72
CA GLY A 242 -25.07 13.09 -7.07
C GLY A 242 -24.08 13.39 -8.20
N SER A 243 -22.81 13.69 -7.90
CA SER A 243 -21.80 14.03 -8.91
C SER A 243 -20.39 13.76 -8.43
N ALA A 244 -19.62 13.00 -9.21
CA ALA A 244 -18.19 12.82 -8.97
C ALA A 244 -17.41 14.15 -9.01
N ALA A 245 -17.80 15.07 -9.91
CA ALA A 245 -17.14 16.36 -10.05
C ALA A 245 -17.29 17.23 -8.79
N ALA A 246 -18.44 17.19 -8.11
CA ALA A 246 -18.67 17.94 -6.88
C ALA A 246 -17.74 17.48 -5.73
N VAL A 247 -17.40 16.19 -5.70
CA VAL A 247 -16.54 15.60 -4.65
C VAL A 247 -15.05 15.71 -5.00
N THR A 248 -14.69 15.53 -6.27
CA THR A 248 -13.29 15.33 -6.72
C THR A 248 -12.72 16.48 -7.52
N GLY A 249 -13.49 17.54 -7.79
CA GLY A 249 -13.10 18.62 -8.70
C GLY A 249 -13.16 18.25 -10.19
N GLY A 250 -13.71 17.07 -10.52
CA GLY A 250 -14.05 16.66 -11.90
C GLY A 250 -12.89 16.14 -12.76
N ARG A 251 -11.67 16.08 -12.21
CA ARG A 251 -10.48 15.61 -12.97
C ARG A 251 -10.07 14.17 -12.63
N LEU A 252 -10.59 13.59 -11.55
CA LEU A 252 -10.23 12.23 -11.15
C LEU A 252 -10.67 11.21 -12.20
N LYS A 253 -9.72 10.42 -12.71
CA LYS A 253 -9.92 9.42 -13.75
C LYS A 253 -9.62 8.01 -13.29
N LYS A 254 -8.67 7.85 -12.37
CA LYS A 254 -8.20 6.53 -11.94
C LYS A 254 -7.88 6.45 -10.46
N ILE A 255 -8.12 5.28 -9.91
CA ILE A 255 -7.81 4.93 -8.53
C ILE A 255 -7.09 3.60 -8.53
N LEU A 256 -5.89 3.54 -7.94
CA LEU A 256 -5.22 2.28 -7.65
C LEU A 256 -5.56 1.85 -6.22
N CYS A 257 -6.21 0.70 -6.08
CA CYS A 257 -6.60 0.16 -4.79
C CYS A 257 -5.68 -0.99 -4.38
N GLY A 258 -4.99 -0.81 -3.25
CA GLY A 258 -4.08 -1.80 -2.69
C GLY A 258 -4.26 -2.04 -1.20
N GLY A 259 -3.54 -3.03 -0.66
CA GLY A 259 -3.58 -3.40 0.76
C GLY A 259 -4.71 -4.36 1.15
N ALA A 260 -5.80 -4.43 0.39
CA ALA A 260 -6.88 -5.40 0.52
C ALA A 260 -7.60 -5.58 -0.82
N GLY A 261 -8.48 -6.58 -0.92
CA GLY A 261 -9.28 -6.82 -2.13
C GLY A 261 -10.28 -5.68 -2.40
N LEU A 262 -10.33 -5.20 -3.63
CA LEU A 262 -11.34 -4.25 -4.09
C LEU A 262 -12.58 -5.02 -4.56
N ALA A 263 -13.73 -4.75 -3.95
CA ALA A 263 -14.98 -5.37 -4.34
C ALA A 263 -15.40 -4.93 -5.76
N ALA A 264 -15.84 -5.88 -6.58
CA ALA A 264 -16.25 -5.65 -7.97
C ALA A 264 -17.33 -4.57 -8.10
N GLU A 265 -18.28 -4.55 -7.16
CA GLU A 265 -19.36 -3.57 -7.14
C GLU A 265 -18.88 -2.13 -6.94
N ILE A 266 -17.86 -1.93 -6.10
CA ILE A 266 -17.25 -0.61 -5.87
C ILE A 266 -16.53 -0.12 -7.13
N SER A 267 -15.76 -1.02 -7.79
CA SER A 267 -15.13 -0.72 -9.08
C SER A 267 -16.16 -0.31 -10.13
N LYS A 268 -17.27 -1.06 -10.24
CA LYS A 268 -18.35 -0.79 -11.19
C LYS A 268 -19.01 0.56 -10.93
N ARG A 269 -19.42 0.83 -9.67
CA ARG A 269 -20.05 2.12 -9.28
C ARG A 269 -19.15 3.32 -9.59
N LEU A 270 -17.86 3.24 -9.30
CA LEU A 270 -16.92 4.32 -9.59
C LEU A 270 -16.74 4.49 -11.11
N ARG A 271 -16.70 3.41 -11.87
CA ARG A 271 -16.56 3.45 -13.33
C ARG A 271 -17.80 4.06 -14.01
N GLU A 272 -18.99 3.81 -13.50
CA GLU A 272 -20.23 4.46 -13.95
C GLU A 272 -20.17 5.98 -13.76
N GLN A 273 -19.33 6.46 -12.84
CA GLN A 273 -19.05 7.89 -12.61
C GLN A 273 -17.81 8.40 -13.37
N GLY A 274 -17.26 7.60 -14.29
CA GLY A 274 -16.09 7.95 -15.10
C GLY A 274 -14.75 7.83 -14.37
N ILE A 275 -14.70 7.12 -13.22
CA ILE A 275 -13.50 6.89 -12.42
C ILE A 275 -13.14 5.41 -12.49
N ASN A 276 -12.00 5.09 -13.10
CA ASN A 276 -11.53 3.71 -13.21
C ASN A 276 -10.83 3.26 -11.92
N ALA A 277 -11.51 2.45 -11.11
CA ALA A 277 -10.95 1.89 -9.89
C ALA A 277 -10.35 0.52 -10.15
N LEU A 278 -9.03 0.39 -9.99
CA LEU A 278 -8.20 -0.74 -10.36
C LEU A 278 -7.61 -1.41 -9.13
N GLY A 279 -7.88 -2.69 -8.95
CA GLY A 279 -7.28 -3.47 -7.87
C GLY A 279 -5.83 -3.83 -8.18
N CYS A 280 -4.99 -3.85 -7.15
CA CYS A 280 -3.64 -4.39 -7.19
C CYS A 280 -3.40 -5.31 -5.98
N TYR A 281 -2.41 -6.18 -6.09
CA TYR A 281 -1.96 -7.04 -5.01
C TYR A 281 -0.49 -6.81 -4.75
N GLY A 282 -0.15 -6.86 -3.46
CA GLY A 282 1.21 -6.74 -3.02
C GLY A 282 1.38 -6.90 -1.52
N LEU A 283 2.62 -6.96 -1.11
CA LEU A 283 3.07 -7.10 0.27
C LEU A 283 4.41 -6.38 0.44
N SER A 284 4.72 -5.97 1.64
CA SER A 284 5.97 -5.24 1.95
C SER A 284 7.20 -6.01 1.48
N GLU A 285 7.16 -7.34 1.56
CA GLU A 285 8.18 -8.28 1.14
C GLU A 285 8.42 -8.31 -0.38
N CYS A 286 7.56 -7.62 -1.17
CA CYS A 286 7.67 -7.49 -2.65
C CYS A 286 7.79 -6.05 -3.14
N SER A 287 8.10 -5.08 -2.31
CA SER A 287 8.51 -3.68 -2.64
C SER A 287 7.49 -2.75 -3.33
N PRO A 288 6.19 -2.73 -3.11
CA PRO A 288 5.32 -3.77 -2.58
C PRO A 288 4.57 -4.55 -3.66
N CYS A 289 4.49 -4.05 -4.92
CA CYS A 289 3.52 -4.47 -5.91
C CYS A 289 3.93 -5.78 -6.60
N VAL A 290 2.99 -6.72 -6.66
CA VAL A 290 3.14 -8.01 -7.32
C VAL A 290 2.35 -8.05 -8.62
N SER A 291 1.13 -7.53 -8.61
CA SER A 291 0.25 -7.50 -9.76
C SER A 291 -0.65 -6.27 -9.76
N VAL A 292 -1.09 -5.84 -10.94
CA VAL A 292 -1.93 -4.65 -11.10
C VAL A 292 -2.89 -4.82 -12.27
N ASN A 293 -4.12 -4.31 -12.13
CA ASN A 293 -5.02 -4.10 -13.23
C ASN A 293 -4.61 -2.85 -14.04
N ARG A 294 -4.90 -2.83 -15.34
CA ARG A 294 -4.60 -1.72 -16.25
C ARG A 294 -5.89 -1.03 -16.68
N ASP A 295 -5.77 0.21 -17.17
CA ASP A 295 -6.93 1.00 -17.61
C ASP A 295 -7.78 0.29 -18.68
N GLU A 296 -7.13 -0.34 -19.66
CA GLU A 296 -7.84 -1.01 -20.78
C GLU A 296 -7.89 -2.53 -20.63
N PHE A 297 -7.22 -3.09 -19.62
CA PHE A 297 -7.14 -4.54 -19.41
C PHE A 297 -7.22 -4.87 -17.91
N TYR A 298 -8.44 -5.09 -17.45
CA TYR A 298 -8.77 -5.38 -16.06
C TYR A 298 -9.86 -6.44 -15.95
N LYS A 299 -9.94 -7.08 -14.82
CA LYS A 299 -11.07 -7.91 -14.41
C LYS A 299 -11.49 -7.52 -13.00
N ASP A 300 -12.77 -7.21 -12.84
CA ASP A 300 -13.33 -6.88 -11.54
C ASP A 300 -13.15 -8.04 -10.56
N GLY A 301 -12.74 -7.72 -9.33
CA GLY A 301 -12.42 -8.70 -8.30
C GLY A 301 -11.06 -9.38 -8.47
N SER A 302 -10.32 -9.13 -9.56
CA SER A 302 -8.95 -9.59 -9.70
C SER A 302 -7.95 -8.62 -9.08
N ALA A 303 -6.77 -9.13 -8.78
CA ALA A 303 -5.59 -8.36 -8.39
C ALA A 303 -4.76 -7.90 -9.62
N GLY A 304 -5.24 -8.15 -10.83
CA GLY A 304 -4.57 -7.80 -12.07
C GLY A 304 -3.55 -8.83 -12.56
N ILE A 305 -2.66 -8.38 -13.43
CA ILE A 305 -1.62 -9.20 -14.05
C ILE A 305 -0.31 -9.01 -13.28
N PRO A 306 0.48 -10.09 -13.07
CA PRO A 306 1.82 -9.99 -12.48
C PRO A 306 2.71 -8.95 -13.18
N LEU A 307 3.51 -8.24 -12.39
CA LEU A 307 4.51 -7.31 -12.91
C LEU A 307 5.65 -8.06 -13.58
N GLY A 308 6.35 -7.43 -14.53
CA GLY A 308 7.49 -8.03 -15.23
C GLY A 308 8.72 -8.34 -14.37
N CYS A 309 8.80 -7.75 -13.15
CA CYS A 309 9.84 -8.07 -12.17
C CYS A 309 9.53 -9.32 -11.33
N ASN A 310 8.34 -9.93 -11.49
CA ASN A 310 7.89 -11.10 -10.77
C ASN A 310 7.63 -12.29 -11.69
N ASP A 311 7.90 -13.48 -11.16
CA ASP A 311 7.34 -14.75 -11.60
C ASP A 311 6.40 -15.26 -10.50
N VAL A 312 5.11 -15.31 -10.80
CA VAL A 312 4.04 -15.67 -9.86
C VAL A 312 3.49 -17.04 -10.24
N SER A 313 3.50 -17.96 -9.30
CA SER A 313 2.95 -19.31 -9.45
C SER A 313 2.02 -19.67 -8.29
N ILE A 314 1.21 -20.72 -8.50
CA ILE A 314 0.30 -21.22 -7.48
C ILE A 314 0.82 -22.59 -7.03
N GLY A 315 1.11 -22.72 -5.74
CA GLY A 315 1.52 -23.97 -5.14
C GLY A 315 0.42 -25.03 -5.13
N GLY A 316 0.78 -26.29 -4.91
CA GLY A 316 -0.17 -27.42 -4.88
C GLY A 316 -1.26 -27.30 -3.81
N ASP A 317 -1.05 -26.47 -2.78
CA ASP A 317 -2.00 -26.16 -1.72
C ASP A 317 -2.78 -24.84 -1.95
N GLY A 318 -2.60 -24.23 -3.13
CA GLY A 318 -3.24 -22.97 -3.51
C GLY A 318 -2.51 -21.71 -3.06
N GLU A 319 -1.32 -21.84 -2.45
CA GLU A 319 -0.51 -20.70 -2.01
C GLU A 319 0.07 -19.92 -3.20
N VAL A 320 0.00 -18.60 -3.14
CA VAL A 320 0.67 -17.70 -4.10
C VAL A 320 2.17 -17.69 -3.78
N LEU A 321 2.98 -18.10 -4.75
CA LEU A 321 4.44 -18.19 -4.66
C LEU A 321 5.06 -17.15 -5.59
N ILE A 322 6.08 -16.45 -5.13
CA ILE A 322 6.68 -15.33 -5.88
C ILE A 322 8.20 -15.50 -5.96
N ARG A 323 8.74 -15.34 -7.17
CA ARG A 323 10.15 -15.06 -7.43
C ARG A 323 10.27 -13.70 -8.12
N GLY A 324 11.32 -12.95 -7.85
CA GLY A 324 11.50 -11.69 -8.57
C GLY A 324 12.57 -10.81 -7.99
N THR A 325 12.96 -9.81 -8.78
CA THR A 325 13.96 -8.81 -8.39
C THR A 325 13.43 -7.84 -7.34
N ASN A 326 12.11 -7.74 -7.17
CA ASN A 326 11.46 -6.94 -6.16
C ASN A 326 11.25 -7.65 -4.81
N VAL A 327 11.62 -8.94 -4.70
CA VAL A 327 11.52 -9.69 -3.44
C VAL A 327 12.58 -9.23 -2.46
N MET A 328 12.21 -9.00 -1.23
CA MET A 328 13.05 -8.49 -0.14
C MET A 328 14.34 -9.29 0.08
N LYS A 329 15.30 -8.70 0.77
CA LYS A 329 16.52 -9.38 1.22
C LYS A 329 16.30 -10.26 2.46
N GLY A 330 15.22 -10.07 3.19
CA GLY A 330 14.84 -10.81 4.39
C GLY A 330 14.28 -9.90 5.46
N TYR A 331 14.03 -10.46 6.63
CA TYR A 331 13.63 -9.72 7.81
C TYR A 331 14.87 -9.33 8.64
N TYR A 332 14.93 -8.08 9.03
CA TYR A 332 16.00 -7.58 9.88
C TYR A 332 15.96 -8.26 11.26
N GLY A 333 17.08 -8.88 11.64
CA GLY A 333 17.21 -9.55 12.93
C GLY A 333 16.43 -10.88 13.08
N ASP A 334 15.81 -11.39 12.00
CA ASP A 334 15.03 -12.64 12.05
C ASP A 334 15.36 -13.57 10.86
N GLU A 335 16.53 -14.18 10.91
CA GLU A 335 16.98 -15.13 9.88
C GLU A 335 16.09 -16.39 9.85
N ALA A 336 15.60 -16.85 10.99
CA ALA A 336 14.77 -18.04 11.06
C ALA A 336 13.47 -17.86 10.27
N GLU A 337 12.79 -16.74 10.47
CA GLU A 337 11.58 -16.42 9.73
C GLU A 337 11.89 -16.11 8.26
N THR A 338 13.02 -15.46 7.99
CA THR A 338 13.48 -15.25 6.61
C THR A 338 13.64 -16.55 5.86
N CYS A 339 14.36 -17.52 6.42
CA CYS A 339 14.53 -18.86 5.83
C CYS A 339 13.21 -19.62 5.68
N ARG A 340 12.27 -19.41 6.61
CA ARG A 340 10.95 -20.05 6.56
C ARG A 340 10.11 -19.59 5.37
N ILE A 341 10.15 -18.29 5.04
CA ILE A 341 9.32 -17.72 3.98
C ILE A 341 10.06 -17.56 2.65
N LEU A 342 11.39 -17.46 2.66
CA LEU A 342 12.24 -17.41 1.47
C LEU A 342 12.96 -18.74 1.29
N SER A 343 12.26 -19.73 0.75
CA SER A 343 12.83 -21.07 0.52
C SER A 343 13.21 -21.27 -0.94
N GLY A 344 14.46 -21.61 -1.22
CA GLY A 344 14.94 -21.85 -2.59
C GLY A 344 14.77 -20.63 -3.52
N GLY A 345 14.84 -19.42 -2.99
CA GLY A 345 14.64 -18.17 -3.74
C GLY A 345 13.17 -17.91 -4.10
N VAL A 346 12.23 -18.61 -3.46
CA VAL A 346 10.78 -18.41 -3.61
C VAL A 346 10.23 -17.80 -2.33
N LEU A 347 9.47 -16.73 -2.47
CA LEU A 347 8.70 -16.17 -1.37
C LEU A 347 7.37 -16.92 -1.22
N HIS A 348 7.16 -17.50 -0.05
CA HIS A 348 5.90 -18.11 0.41
C HIS A 348 5.05 -17.00 1.05
N THR A 349 4.04 -16.50 0.33
CA THR A 349 3.28 -15.32 0.75
C THR A 349 2.31 -15.59 1.91
N GLY A 350 1.90 -16.85 2.09
CA GLY A 350 0.80 -17.22 2.95
C GLY A 350 -0.57 -16.78 2.44
N ASP A 351 -0.65 -16.16 1.27
CA ASP A 351 -1.91 -15.83 0.61
C ASP A 351 -2.32 -16.96 -0.33
N LEU A 352 -3.61 -17.24 -0.40
CA LEU A 352 -4.20 -18.20 -1.33
C LEU A 352 -4.71 -17.47 -2.57
N GLY A 353 -4.54 -18.10 -3.72
CA GLY A 353 -4.99 -17.50 -4.98
C GLY A 353 -5.08 -18.47 -6.13
N ARG A 354 -5.47 -17.93 -7.27
CA ARG A 354 -5.49 -18.61 -8.57
C ARG A 354 -5.15 -17.64 -9.68
N ILE A 355 -4.60 -18.15 -10.76
CA ILE A 355 -4.39 -17.43 -12.01
C ILE A 355 -5.38 -18.01 -13.04
N ASP A 356 -6.12 -17.13 -13.71
CA ASP A 356 -7.06 -17.57 -14.75
C ASP A 356 -6.39 -17.75 -16.11
N GLY A 357 -7.18 -18.20 -17.13
CA GLY A 357 -6.69 -18.44 -18.49
C GLY A 357 -6.15 -17.20 -19.22
N ASP A 358 -6.50 -15.99 -18.77
CA ASP A 358 -5.99 -14.73 -19.31
C ASP A 358 -4.81 -14.14 -18.50
N GLY A 359 -4.36 -14.86 -17.46
CA GLY A 359 -3.21 -14.46 -16.64
C GLY A 359 -3.55 -13.54 -15.46
N PHE A 360 -4.83 -13.30 -15.17
CA PHE A 360 -5.22 -12.49 -14.02
C PHE A 360 -5.10 -13.28 -12.72
N LEU A 361 -4.43 -12.67 -11.73
CA LEU A 361 -4.31 -13.18 -10.37
C LEU A 361 -5.58 -12.82 -9.58
N PHE A 362 -6.14 -13.80 -8.88
CA PHE A 362 -7.22 -13.63 -7.91
C PHE A 362 -6.75 -14.11 -6.55
N ILE A 363 -6.80 -13.24 -5.55
CA ILE A 363 -6.52 -13.59 -4.17
C ILE A 363 -7.82 -14.07 -3.52
N THR A 364 -7.78 -15.27 -2.94
CA THR A 364 -8.97 -15.94 -2.39
C THR A 364 -8.98 -16.05 -0.87
N GLY A 365 -7.93 -15.57 -0.20
CA GLY A 365 -7.84 -15.53 1.26
C GLY A 365 -6.42 -15.68 1.77
N ARG A 366 -6.29 -15.90 3.09
CA ARG A 366 -5.02 -16.20 3.74
C ARG A 366 -4.99 -17.61 4.28
N LYS A 367 -3.91 -18.33 4.03
CA LYS A 367 -3.70 -19.71 4.43
C LYS A 367 -3.96 -19.93 5.94
N LYS A 368 -3.46 -19.03 6.77
CA LYS A 368 -3.64 -19.05 8.24
C LYS A 368 -5.06 -18.73 8.72
N ASN A 369 -5.87 -18.06 7.89
CA ASN A 369 -7.23 -17.66 8.24
C ASN A 369 -8.28 -18.66 7.73
N VAL A 370 -7.85 -19.67 6.95
CA VAL A 370 -8.76 -20.71 6.49
C VAL A 370 -9.31 -21.49 7.69
N ILE A 371 -10.61 -21.48 7.82
CA ILE A 371 -11.33 -22.27 8.81
C ILE A 371 -11.58 -23.66 8.20
N VAL A 372 -11.13 -24.71 8.88
CA VAL A 372 -11.36 -26.10 8.48
C VAL A 372 -12.41 -26.67 9.42
N PHE A 373 -13.57 -27.05 8.89
CA PHE A 373 -14.65 -27.63 9.67
C PHE A 373 -14.41 -29.12 9.94
N ASP A 374 -15.16 -29.70 10.90
CA ASP A 374 -15.06 -31.09 11.30
C ASP A 374 -15.31 -32.07 10.15
N ASP A 375 -16.04 -31.69 9.12
CA ASP A 375 -16.30 -32.49 7.91
C ASP A 375 -15.22 -32.28 6.81
N GLY A 376 -14.12 -31.58 7.12
CA GLY A 376 -13.02 -31.32 6.20
C GLY A 376 -13.28 -30.16 5.20
N THR A 377 -14.46 -29.56 5.18
CA THR A 377 -14.73 -28.38 4.33
C THR A 377 -13.90 -27.18 4.80
N LYS A 378 -13.51 -26.34 3.85
CA LYS A 378 -12.68 -25.15 4.11
C LYS A 378 -13.45 -23.87 3.80
N CYS A 379 -13.25 -22.86 4.62
CA CYS A 379 -13.82 -21.53 4.45
C CYS A 379 -12.71 -20.47 4.54
N SER A 380 -12.65 -19.56 3.56
CA SER A 380 -11.87 -18.34 3.63
C SER A 380 -12.82 -17.20 4.02
N PRO A 381 -12.83 -16.74 5.28
CA PRO A 381 -13.81 -15.79 5.79
C PRO A 381 -13.81 -14.47 5.01
N GLU A 382 -12.64 -14.04 4.53
CA GLU A 382 -12.44 -12.78 3.82
C GLU A 382 -13.32 -12.64 2.57
N ILE A 383 -13.61 -13.75 1.89
CA ILE A 383 -14.47 -13.76 0.71
C ILE A 383 -15.89 -13.29 1.08
N TYR A 384 -16.43 -13.85 2.16
CA TYR A 384 -17.79 -13.54 2.61
C TYR A 384 -17.89 -12.19 3.28
N GLU A 385 -16.86 -11.77 4.02
CA GLU A 385 -16.75 -10.43 4.60
C GLU A 385 -16.80 -9.37 3.51
N ALA A 386 -16.01 -9.55 2.43
CA ALA A 386 -16.01 -8.66 1.29
C ALA A 386 -17.38 -8.64 0.57
N GLN A 387 -18.05 -9.79 0.43
CA GLN A 387 -19.39 -9.86 -0.17
C GLN A 387 -20.43 -9.13 0.67
N ILE A 388 -20.43 -9.30 1.99
CA ILE A 388 -21.35 -8.61 2.90
C ILE A 388 -21.21 -7.10 2.76
N VAL A 389 -19.98 -6.59 2.85
CA VAL A 389 -19.70 -5.15 2.73
C VAL A 389 -20.03 -4.60 1.35
N ALA A 390 -19.83 -5.39 0.29
CA ALA A 390 -20.06 -4.94 -1.10
C ALA A 390 -21.55 -4.84 -1.47
N HIS A 391 -22.39 -5.71 -0.90
CA HIS A 391 -23.78 -5.86 -1.33
C HIS A 391 -24.81 -5.40 -0.30
N THR A 392 -24.34 -4.86 0.85
CA THR A 392 -25.22 -4.35 1.91
C THR A 392 -24.72 -3.00 2.43
N ASP A 393 -25.46 -2.38 3.33
CA ASP A 393 -25.05 -1.17 4.03
C ASP A 393 -24.15 -1.46 5.27
N ALA A 394 -23.55 -2.65 5.35
CA ALA A 394 -22.51 -2.95 6.33
C ALA A 394 -21.22 -2.18 5.99
N GLU A 395 -20.68 -1.44 6.94
CA GLU A 395 -19.43 -0.71 6.77
C GLU A 395 -18.23 -1.63 6.96
N GLU A 396 -18.36 -2.63 7.86
CA GLU A 396 -17.34 -3.64 8.11
C GLU A 396 -17.98 -4.97 8.49
N ALA A 397 -17.34 -6.06 8.11
CA ALA A 397 -17.75 -7.42 8.47
C ALA A 397 -16.54 -8.23 8.93
N LEU A 398 -16.73 -9.07 9.93
CA LEU A 398 -15.75 -10.04 10.41
C LEU A 398 -16.45 -11.37 10.66
N ILE A 399 -15.99 -12.42 9.97
CA ILE A 399 -16.47 -13.79 10.22
C ILE A 399 -15.38 -14.52 11.01
N ARG A 400 -15.77 -15.09 12.14
CA ARG A 400 -14.90 -15.80 13.05
C ARG A 400 -15.53 -17.08 13.56
N ILE A 401 -14.73 -17.93 14.18
CA ILE A 401 -15.24 -19.12 14.88
C ILE A 401 -16.02 -18.65 16.10
N GLY A 402 -17.28 -19.04 16.18
CA GLY A 402 -18.14 -18.80 17.34
C GLY A 402 -17.93 -19.83 18.45
N ASN A 403 -18.59 -19.61 19.58
CA ASN A 403 -18.56 -20.55 20.71
C ASN A 403 -19.49 -21.74 20.46
N GLY A 404 -19.05 -22.96 20.83
CA GLY A 404 -19.90 -24.16 20.86
C GLY A 404 -19.40 -25.30 19.99
N GLN A 405 -20.04 -26.45 20.16
CA GLN A 405 -19.82 -27.66 19.34
C GLN A 405 -21.17 -28.10 18.77
N PRO A 406 -21.26 -28.46 17.45
CA PRO A 406 -20.19 -28.48 16.45
C PRO A 406 -19.70 -27.07 16.11
N MET A 407 -18.50 -26.98 15.52
CA MET A 407 -17.89 -25.70 15.10
C MET A 407 -18.86 -24.89 14.22
N ARG A 408 -19.15 -23.67 14.65
CA ARG A 408 -20.00 -22.72 13.96
C ARG A 408 -19.30 -21.38 13.79
N LEU A 409 -19.76 -20.59 12.84
CA LEU A 409 -19.25 -19.26 12.58
C LEU A 409 -20.15 -18.20 13.25
N GLU A 410 -19.55 -17.09 13.54
CA GLU A 410 -20.22 -15.87 13.98
C GLU A 410 -19.84 -14.72 13.04
N ALA A 411 -20.83 -13.99 12.55
CA ALA A 411 -20.63 -12.79 11.76
C ALA A 411 -20.80 -11.56 12.67
N LEU A 412 -19.74 -10.76 12.83
CA LEU A 412 -19.75 -9.49 13.54
C LEU A 412 -19.78 -8.36 12.50
N ILE A 413 -20.83 -7.54 12.55
CA ILE A 413 -21.11 -6.51 11.54
C ILE A 413 -21.09 -5.14 12.21
N TYR A 414 -20.30 -4.23 11.64
CA TYR A 414 -20.38 -2.82 11.95
C TYR A 414 -21.27 -2.13 10.91
N ALA A 415 -22.33 -1.50 11.39
CA ALA A 415 -23.24 -0.71 10.59
C ALA A 415 -23.77 0.45 11.46
N THR A 416 -23.69 1.68 10.94
CA THR A 416 -24.16 2.87 11.65
C THR A 416 -25.68 3.04 11.55
N ASP A 417 -26.31 2.55 10.47
CA ASP A 417 -27.77 2.56 10.29
C ASP A 417 -28.40 1.27 10.79
N ASN A 418 -28.97 1.33 11.98
CA ASN A 418 -29.66 0.19 12.59
C ASN A 418 -30.90 -0.27 11.79
N SER A 419 -31.51 0.58 10.96
CA SER A 419 -32.67 0.22 10.13
C SER A 419 -32.33 -0.79 9.02
N LYS A 420 -31.06 -0.94 8.71
CA LYS A 420 -30.53 -1.84 7.68
C LYS A 420 -30.18 -3.25 8.18
N GLN A 421 -30.23 -3.48 9.49
CA GLN A 421 -29.81 -4.77 10.07
C GLN A 421 -30.58 -5.98 9.50
N ASP A 422 -31.89 -5.84 9.24
CA ASP A 422 -32.71 -6.93 8.69
C ASP A 422 -32.36 -7.23 7.23
N GLU A 423 -31.99 -6.22 6.46
CA GLU A 423 -31.49 -6.37 5.09
C GLU A 423 -30.15 -7.11 5.06
N ILE A 424 -29.22 -6.70 5.92
CA ILE A 424 -27.92 -7.36 6.08
C ILE A 424 -28.10 -8.82 6.52
N ARG A 425 -28.97 -9.10 7.49
CA ARG A 425 -29.27 -10.48 7.92
C ARG A 425 -29.82 -11.33 6.77
N ARG A 426 -30.76 -10.80 5.98
CA ARG A 426 -31.30 -11.50 4.80
C ARG A 426 -30.20 -11.84 3.81
N TYR A 427 -29.34 -10.88 3.48
CA TYR A 427 -28.22 -11.13 2.58
C TYR A 427 -27.30 -12.24 3.10
N ILE A 428 -26.95 -12.23 4.39
CA ILE A 428 -26.12 -13.28 5.01
C ILE A 428 -26.81 -14.65 4.93
N THR A 429 -28.13 -14.68 5.02
CA THR A 429 -28.91 -15.93 4.90
C THR A 429 -28.86 -16.52 3.51
N ASP A 430 -28.65 -15.71 2.47
CA ASP A 430 -28.56 -16.15 1.06
C ASP A 430 -27.14 -16.60 0.67
N LEU A 431 -26.13 -16.39 1.52
CA LEU A 431 -24.78 -16.89 1.29
C LEU A 431 -24.73 -18.42 1.40
N ASP A 432 -23.89 -19.06 0.60
CA ASP A 432 -23.71 -20.52 0.62
C ASP A 432 -23.16 -21.04 1.97
N ILE A 433 -22.45 -20.18 2.70
CA ILE A 433 -21.92 -20.44 4.04
C ILE A 433 -22.95 -20.28 5.16
N ASN A 434 -24.16 -19.80 4.89
CA ASN A 434 -25.17 -19.44 5.90
C ASN A 434 -25.44 -20.56 6.89
N LYS A 435 -25.47 -21.83 6.45
CA LYS A 435 -25.69 -23.01 7.30
C LYS A 435 -24.62 -23.20 8.36
N ARG A 436 -23.46 -22.55 8.22
CA ARG A 436 -22.35 -22.56 9.18
C ARG A 436 -22.39 -21.36 10.14
N ILE A 437 -23.13 -20.30 9.80
CA ILE A 437 -23.25 -19.11 10.63
C ILE A 437 -24.34 -19.34 11.69
N SER A 438 -23.95 -19.34 12.96
CA SER A 438 -24.86 -19.51 14.10
C SER A 438 -25.44 -18.22 14.62
N SER A 439 -24.71 -17.11 14.44
CA SER A 439 -25.13 -15.81 14.94
C SER A 439 -24.62 -14.67 14.06
N VAL A 440 -25.45 -13.61 13.96
CA VAL A 440 -25.07 -12.34 13.33
C VAL A 440 -25.20 -11.27 14.39
N LEU A 441 -24.07 -10.71 14.81
CA LEU A 441 -23.97 -9.68 15.84
C LEU A 441 -23.72 -8.33 15.16
N PHE A 442 -24.38 -7.28 15.66
CA PHE A 442 -24.17 -5.92 15.19
C PHE A 442 -23.47 -5.09 16.26
N THR A 443 -22.63 -4.18 15.80
CA THR A 443 -21.97 -3.17 16.63
C THR A 443 -22.12 -1.80 16.01
N ASN A 444 -22.26 -0.77 16.86
CA ASN A 444 -22.31 0.64 16.47
C ASN A 444 -20.90 1.30 16.55
N THR A 445 -19.87 0.53 16.90
CA THR A 445 -18.48 1.01 16.93
C THR A 445 -17.67 0.28 15.87
N PRO A 446 -16.80 1.00 15.15
CA PRO A 446 -15.92 0.38 14.17
C PRO A 446 -15.13 -0.79 14.75
N LEU A 447 -14.89 -1.82 13.94
CA LEU A 447 -14.05 -2.94 14.33
C LEU A 447 -12.59 -2.46 14.47
N PRO A 448 -11.81 -3.02 15.40
CA PRO A 448 -10.41 -2.69 15.54
C PRO A 448 -9.64 -2.91 14.23
N LYS A 449 -8.81 -1.94 13.87
CA LYS A 449 -8.04 -1.94 12.62
C LYS A 449 -6.57 -1.75 12.90
N ASN A 450 -5.74 -2.22 11.99
CA ASN A 450 -4.32 -1.85 11.94
C ASN A 450 -4.14 -0.46 11.30
N SER A 451 -2.90 0.03 11.24
CA SER A 451 -2.53 1.33 10.65
C SER A 451 -2.92 1.52 9.17
N LEU A 452 -3.13 0.42 8.44
CA LEU A 452 -3.63 0.43 7.06
C LEU A 452 -5.15 0.33 6.94
N GLY A 453 -5.87 0.38 8.07
CA GLY A 453 -7.34 0.31 8.10
C GLY A 453 -7.90 -1.10 7.90
N LYS A 454 -7.10 -2.17 7.98
CA LYS A 454 -7.55 -3.56 7.88
C LYS A 454 -8.05 -4.06 9.22
N VAL A 455 -9.25 -4.69 9.23
CA VAL A 455 -9.85 -5.28 10.44
C VAL A 455 -8.93 -6.36 11.04
N GLN A 456 -8.69 -6.25 12.35
CA GLN A 456 -7.90 -7.22 13.11
C GLN A 456 -8.77 -8.41 13.52
N ARG A 457 -8.30 -9.64 13.19
CA ARG A 457 -9.07 -10.88 13.48
C ARG A 457 -9.02 -11.34 14.92
N ASN A 458 -7.96 -11.01 15.65
CA ASN A 458 -7.76 -11.42 17.05
C ASN A 458 -8.49 -10.49 18.05
N TYR A 459 -9.58 -9.86 17.59
CA TYR A 459 -10.39 -9.01 18.45
C TYR A 459 -11.28 -9.87 19.36
N GLU A 460 -10.89 -9.99 20.61
CA GLU A 460 -11.78 -10.42 21.69
C GLU A 460 -12.52 -9.18 22.22
N LYS A 461 -13.85 -9.20 22.18
CA LYS A 461 -14.67 -8.18 22.87
C LYS A 461 -14.39 -8.32 24.36
N ARG A 462 -13.67 -7.38 24.95
CA ARG A 462 -13.56 -7.26 26.40
C ARG A 462 -14.88 -6.78 26.98
#